data_fe8b4cbdc789aa007f8f7122bd4c25a1
#
_entry.id   fe8b4cbdc789aa007f8f7122bd4c25a1
#
_cell.length_a   1.000
_cell.length_b   1.000
_cell.length_c   1.000
_cell.angle_alpha   90.00
_cell.angle_beta   90.00
_cell.angle_gamma   90.00
#
_symmetry.space_group_name_H-M   'P 1'
#
loop_
_entity.id
_entity.type
_entity.pdbx_description
1 polymer ?
#
loop_
_entity_poly.entity_id
_entity_poly.type
_entity_poly.pdbx_seq_one_letter_code
_entity_poly.pdbx_strand_id
1 'polypeptide(L)'
;LSPHELFNVAEDVRYLAPEQLSGFEDAFKSWQDAARSNKSVLARQRLHLIFQLLRHTGARLGEILSLDDRTAFDRDRSMVRIKGRNAVREVPIPEEFCEAATNVLDSPMGCGLRGEFFKVDPGYLRRTCYERGRECGLPKELANPRVLRNTRAVEMLRNGVPLAVVKEVLGQSSLDLAAGFQQFTSQD
;
A
#
# COMPACT_ATOMS: atom_id res chain seq x y z
N LEU A 1 -15.92 26.01 -7.66
CA LEU A 1 -14.66 25.59 -7.03
C LEU A 1 -14.47 24.10 -7.31
N SER A 2 -13.32 23.73 -7.85
CA SER A 2 -12.98 22.33 -8.08
C SER A 2 -12.82 21.60 -6.74
N PRO A 3 -13.25 20.33 -6.61
CA PRO A 3 -13.03 19.55 -5.38
C PRO A 3 -11.57 19.50 -4.93
N HIS A 4 -10.63 19.75 -5.83
CA HIS A 4 -9.19 19.80 -5.56
C HIS A 4 -8.74 21.05 -4.77
N GLU A 5 -9.54 22.12 -4.73
CA GLU A 5 -9.20 23.37 -4.04
C GLU A 5 -9.64 23.39 -2.57
N LEU A 6 -10.46 22.43 -2.16
CA LEU A 6 -11.04 22.38 -0.80
C LEU A 6 -10.22 21.52 0.17
N PHE A 7 -9.12 20.92 -0.28
CA PHE A 7 -8.37 19.98 0.53
C PHE A 7 -6.91 20.43 0.76
N ASN A 8 -6.63 20.89 1.97
CA ASN A 8 -5.26 21.16 2.44
C ASN A 8 -4.80 20.05 3.39
N VAL A 9 -3.67 19.42 3.11
CA VAL A 9 -3.02 18.48 4.02
C VAL A 9 -2.18 19.28 5.02
N ALA A 10 -2.22 18.89 6.29
CA ALA A 10 -1.37 19.52 7.29
C ALA A 10 0.11 19.42 6.89
N GLU A 11 0.90 20.46 7.11
CA GLU A 11 2.30 20.56 6.65
C GLU A 11 3.22 19.45 7.19
N ASP A 12 2.85 18.83 8.30
CA ASP A 12 3.57 17.71 8.91
C ASP A 12 3.25 16.34 8.30
N VAL A 13 2.18 16.24 7.49
CA VAL A 13 1.81 14.99 6.81
C VAL A 13 2.61 14.82 5.52
N ARG A 14 3.48 13.83 5.51
CA ARG A 14 4.28 13.48 4.34
C ARG A 14 3.56 12.49 3.45
N TYR A 15 3.43 12.81 2.18
CA TYR A 15 2.82 11.96 1.15
C TYR A 15 3.49 12.22 -0.20
N LEU A 16 3.27 11.32 -1.15
CA LEU A 16 3.83 11.40 -2.50
C LEU A 16 2.92 12.17 -3.43
N ALA A 17 3.49 13.08 -4.22
CA ALA A 17 2.81 13.62 -5.39
C ALA A 17 2.59 12.50 -6.43
N PRO A 18 1.61 12.66 -7.37
CA PRO A 18 1.32 11.62 -8.36
C PRO A 18 2.55 11.19 -9.18
N GLU A 19 3.40 12.11 -9.57
CA GLU A 19 4.62 11.82 -10.33
C GLU A 19 5.65 11.06 -9.48
N GLN A 20 5.77 11.40 -8.21
CA GLN A 20 6.64 10.70 -7.25
C GLN A 20 6.17 9.27 -7.02
N LEU A 21 4.87 9.07 -6.86
CA LEU A 21 4.28 7.75 -6.69
C LEU A 21 4.49 6.90 -7.94
N SER A 22 4.22 7.44 -9.13
CA SER A 22 4.44 6.75 -10.41
C SER A 22 5.91 6.34 -10.58
N GLY A 23 6.85 7.24 -10.30
CA GLY A 23 8.28 6.94 -10.34
C GLY A 23 8.68 5.85 -9.36
N PHE A 24 8.07 5.82 -8.18
CA PHE A 24 8.33 4.80 -7.16
C PHE A 24 7.79 3.42 -7.59
N GLU A 25 6.59 3.38 -8.15
CA GLU A 25 5.99 2.17 -8.73
C GLU A 25 6.86 1.61 -9.86
N ASP A 26 7.32 2.46 -10.77
CA ASP A 26 8.19 2.09 -11.88
C ASP A 26 9.55 1.55 -11.40
N ALA A 27 10.12 2.13 -10.36
CA ALA A 27 11.37 1.66 -9.77
C ALA A 27 11.24 0.25 -9.20
N PHE A 28 10.15 -0.06 -8.50
CA PHE A 28 9.88 -1.41 -8.01
C PHE A 28 9.68 -2.41 -9.16
N LYS A 29 8.90 -2.02 -10.17
CA LYS A 29 8.65 -2.88 -11.33
C LYS A 29 9.94 -3.19 -12.09
N SER A 30 10.71 -2.18 -12.40
CA SER A 30 11.99 -2.33 -13.11
C SER A 30 12.98 -3.21 -12.34
N TRP A 31 13.04 -3.03 -11.02
CA TRP A 31 13.85 -3.85 -10.15
C TRP A 31 13.40 -5.32 -10.12
N GLN A 32 12.11 -5.58 -10.08
CA GLN A 32 11.56 -6.93 -10.18
C GLN A 32 11.91 -7.57 -11.53
N ASP A 33 11.68 -6.85 -12.62
CA ASP A 33 11.91 -7.34 -13.99
C ASP A 33 13.41 -7.61 -14.29
N ALA A 34 14.29 -6.96 -13.55
CA ALA A 34 15.74 -7.17 -13.65
C ALA A 34 16.25 -8.45 -12.96
N ALA A 35 15.40 -9.18 -12.23
CA ALA A 35 15.80 -10.44 -11.60
C ALA A 35 16.16 -11.51 -12.64
N ARG A 36 17.20 -12.30 -12.38
CA ARG A 36 17.71 -13.29 -13.34
C ARG A 36 17.66 -14.73 -12.83
N SER A 37 17.75 -14.95 -11.53
CA SER A 37 17.66 -16.29 -10.94
C SER A 37 16.28 -16.53 -10.34
N ASN A 38 15.81 -17.78 -10.30
CA ASN A 38 14.52 -18.13 -9.68
C ASN A 38 14.41 -17.62 -8.24
N LYS A 39 15.50 -17.69 -7.47
CA LYS A 39 15.54 -17.18 -6.10
C LYS A 39 15.33 -15.67 -6.06
N SER A 40 15.99 -14.91 -6.91
CA SER A 40 15.83 -13.45 -6.96
C SER A 40 14.49 -13.03 -7.53
N VAL A 41 13.95 -13.75 -8.52
CA VAL A 41 12.60 -13.52 -9.06
C VAL A 41 11.56 -13.61 -7.94
N LEU A 42 11.55 -14.73 -7.23
CA LEU A 42 10.59 -14.94 -6.14
C LEU A 42 10.73 -13.91 -5.01
N ALA A 43 11.97 -13.64 -4.56
CA ALA A 43 12.23 -12.65 -3.53
C ALA A 43 11.74 -11.25 -3.92
N ARG A 44 12.02 -10.82 -5.16
CA ARG A 44 11.60 -9.51 -5.66
C ARG A 44 10.10 -9.44 -5.91
N GLN A 45 9.48 -10.50 -6.41
CA GLN A 45 8.02 -10.59 -6.54
C GLN A 45 7.31 -10.43 -5.20
N ARG A 46 7.81 -11.08 -4.13
CA ARG A 46 7.25 -10.96 -2.79
C ARG A 46 7.29 -9.50 -2.30
N LEU A 47 8.45 -8.88 -2.39
CA LEU A 47 8.64 -7.49 -1.92
C LEU A 47 7.84 -6.49 -2.76
N HIS A 48 7.78 -6.68 -4.08
CA HIS A 48 6.97 -5.83 -4.95
C HIS A 48 5.47 -6.00 -4.68
N LEU A 49 5.01 -7.22 -4.47
CA LEU A 49 3.60 -7.47 -4.12
C LEU A 49 3.22 -6.81 -2.77
N ILE A 50 4.10 -6.89 -1.77
CA ILE A 50 3.91 -6.20 -0.49
C ILE A 50 3.85 -4.68 -0.70
N PHE A 51 4.76 -4.12 -1.49
CA PHE A 51 4.73 -2.70 -1.85
C PHE A 51 3.40 -2.29 -2.51
N GLN A 52 2.94 -3.06 -3.49
CA GLN A 52 1.67 -2.78 -4.18
C GLN A 52 0.47 -2.88 -3.23
N LEU A 53 0.46 -3.84 -2.31
CA LEU A 53 -0.58 -3.94 -1.29
C LEU A 53 -0.59 -2.71 -0.37
N LEU A 54 0.56 -2.26 0.10
CA LEU A 54 0.68 -1.03 0.89
C LEU A 54 0.14 0.18 0.11
N ARG A 55 0.53 0.29 -1.14
CA ARG A 55 0.13 1.39 -2.03
C ARG A 55 -1.38 1.41 -2.29
N HIS A 56 -1.99 0.26 -2.57
CA HIS A 56 -3.41 0.20 -2.94
C HIS A 56 -4.36 0.18 -1.74
N THR A 57 -3.95 -0.39 -0.62
CA THR A 57 -4.81 -0.53 0.56
C THR A 57 -4.61 0.55 1.62
N GLY A 58 -3.43 1.17 1.65
CA GLY A 58 -3.05 2.06 2.74
C GLY A 58 -2.87 1.35 4.10
N ALA A 59 -2.82 0.02 4.12
CA ALA A 59 -2.63 -0.74 5.34
C ALA A 59 -1.26 -0.47 5.99
N ARG A 60 -1.15 -0.81 7.27
CA ARG A 60 0.14 -0.79 7.97
C ARG A 60 1.01 -1.97 7.52
N LEU A 61 2.32 -1.79 7.54
CA LEU A 61 3.27 -2.85 7.14
C LEU A 61 3.01 -4.15 7.91
N GLY A 62 2.85 -4.09 9.21
CA GLY A 62 2.58 -5.28 10.03
C GLY A 62 1.29 -6.00 9.65
N GLU A 63 0.27 -5.28 9.21
CA GLU A 63 -0.98 -5.87 8.72
C GLU A 63 -0.76 -6.66 7.42
N ILE A 64 0.02 -6.12 6.49
CA ILE A 64 0.34 -6.81 5.23
C ILE A 64 1.24 -8.02 5.48
N LEU A 65 2.26 -7.90 6.34
CA LEU A 65 3.14 -9.02 6.66
C LEU A 65 2.44 -10.14 7.44
N SER A 66 1.27 -9.88 7.99
CA SER A 66 0.43 -10.84 8.70
C SER A 66 -0.66 -11.47 7.84
N LEU A 67 -0.73 -11.14 6.54
CA LEU A 67 -1.72 -11.72 5.63
C LEU A 67 -1.52 -13.22 5.48
N ASP A 68 -2.62 -13.96 5.48
CA ASP A 68 -2.64 -15.35 5.06
C ASP A 68 -2.89 -15.41 3.54
N ASP A 69 -1.87 -15.77 2.78
CA ASP A 69 -1.91 -15.83 1.32
C ASP A 69 -2.95 -16.81 0.78
N ARG A 70 -3.44 -17.73 1.62
CA ARG A 70 -4.47 -18.72 1.24
C ARG A 70 -5.88 -18.15 1.23
N THR A 71 -6.13 -17.10 2.03
CA THR A 71 -7.48 -16.61 2.31
C THR A 71 -7.65 -15.09 2.20
N ALA A 72 -6.56 -14.34 2.03
CA ALA A 72 -6.60 -12.89 2.07
C ALA A 72 -7.30 -12.26 0.85
N PHE A 73 -7.24 -12.88 -0.31
CA PHE A 73 -7.78 -12.33 -1.56
C PHE A 73 -9.13 -12.92 -1.92
N ASP A 74 -10.11 -12.06 -2.12
CA ASP A 74 -11.38 -12.37 -2.75
C ASP A 74 -11.32 -11.92 -4.22
N ARG A 75 -11.17 -12.88 -5.14
CA ARG A 75 -10.99 -12.62 -6.57
C ARG A 75 -12.26 -12.07 -7.22
N ASP A 76 -13.40 -12.61 -6.82
CA ASP A 76 -14.69 -12.28 -7.45
C ASP A 76 -15.09 -10.84 -7.14
N ARG A 77 -14.71 -10.35 -5.96
CA ARG A 77 -15.00 -8.99 -5.50
C ARG A 77 -13.82 -8.03 -5.59
N SER A 78 -12.64 -8.51 -5.99
CA SER A 78 -11.39 -7.73 -5.98
C SER A 78 -11.15 -7.05 -4.63
N MET A 79 -11.17 -7.84 -3.57
CA MET A 79 -11.00 -7.38 -2.19
C MET A 79 -9.84 -8.08 -1.50
N VAL A 80 -9.22 -7.38 -0.57
CA VAL A 80 -8.24 -7.97 0.36
C VAL A 80 -8.78 -7.89 1.78
N ARG A 81 -8.78 -9.03 2.47
CA ARG A 81 -9.16 -9.14 3.88
C ARG A 81 -7.95 -8.86 4.77
N ILE A 82 -8.00 -7.78 5.51
CA ILE A 82 -6.92 -7.30 6.37
C ILE A 82 -7.34 -7.42 7.84
N LYS A 83 -6.52 -8.11 8.63
CA LYS A 83 -6.71 -8.20 10.07
C LYS A 83 -6.01 -7.01 10.73
N GLY A 84 -6.79 -6.07 11.22
CA GLY A 84 -6.32 -4.99 12.06
C GLY A 84 -6.24 -5.41 13.53
N ARG A 85 -5.87 -4.46 14.39
CA ARG A 85 -5.70 -4.71 15.84
C ARG A 85 -7.01 -5.17 16.50
N ASN A 86 -8.15 -4.59 16.14
CA ASN A 86 -9.44 -4.80 16.80
C ASN A 86 -10.52 -5.39 15.88
N ALA A 87 -10.30 -5.42 14.57
CA ALA A 87 -11.29 -5.86 13.61
C ALA A 87 -10.65 -6.34 12.30
N VAL A 88 -11.39 -7.17 11.58
CA VAL A 88 -11.09 -7.53 10.19
C VAL A 88 -11.84 -6.56 9.29
N ARG A 89 -11.19 -6.09 8.24
CA ARG A 89 -11.82 -5.27 7.20
C ARG A 89 -11.51 -5.82 5.81
N GLU A 90 -12.41 -5.57 4.88
CA GLU A 90 -12.23 -5.86 3.47
C GLU A 90 -11.93 -4.55 2.73
N VAL A 91 -10.83 -4.51 2.01
CA VAL A 91 -10.38 -3.32 1.29
C VAL A 91 -10.41 -3.60 -0.21
N PRO A 92 -11.13 -2.79 -1.00
CA PRO A 92 -11.14 -2.94 -2.45
C PRO A 92 -9.77 -2.60 -3.04
N ILE A 93 -9.38 -3.38 -4.04
CA ILE A 93 -8.15 -3.19 -4.81
C ILE A 93 -8.49 -3.21 -6.31
N PRO A 94 -7.64 -2.64 -7.18
CA PRO A 94 -7.85 -2.74 -8.62
C PRO A 94 -7.95 -4.20 -9.08
N GLU A 95 -8.91 -4.49 -9.96
CA GLU A 95 -9.15 -5.85 -10.48
C GLU A 95 -7.89 -6.43 -11.12
N GLU A 96 -7.23 -5.67 -11.97
CA GLU A 96 -5.97 -6.07 -12.61
C GLU A 96 -4.87 -6.42 -11.60
N PHE A 97 -4.79 -5.65 -10.50
CA PHE A 97 -3.84 -5.95 -9.44
C PHE A 97 -4.22 -7.21 -8.66
N CYS A 98 -5.51 -7.40 -8.37
CA CYS A 98 -6.00 -8.61 -7.71
C CYS A 98 -5.67 -9.86 -8.53
N GLU A 99 -5.91 -9.81 -9.85
CA GLU A 99 -5.59 -10.90 -10.77
C GLU A 99 -4.07 -11.17 -10.82
N ALA A 100 -3.25 -10.14 -11.00
CA ALA A 100 -1.79 -10.28 -11.02
C ALA A 100 -1.25 -10.86 -9.71
N ALA A 101 -1.73 -10.38 -8.55
CA ALA A 101 -1.34 -10.86 -7.24
C ALA A 101 -1.67 -12.35 -7.05
N THR A 102 -2.90 -12.73 -7.37
CA THR A 102 -3.34 -14.12 -7.22
C THR A 102 -2.65 -15.07 -8.19
N ASN A 103 -2.31 -14.62 -9.39
CA ASN A 103 -1.50 -15.40 -10.33
C ASN A 103 -0.07 -15.65 -9.79
N VAL A 104 0.54 -14.69 -9.13
CA VAL A 104 1.84 -14.89 -8.45
C VAL A 104 1.72 -15.91 -7.32
N LEU A 105 0.68 -15.80 -6.48
CA LEU A 105 0.44 -16.73 -5.36
C LEU A 105 0.18 -18.17 -5.84
N ASP A 106 -0.50 -18.34 -6.96
CA ASP A 106 -0.84 -19.64 -7.54
C ASP A 106 0.25 -20.20 -8.46
N SER A 107 1.30 -19.43 -8.74
CA SER A 107 2.45 -19.93 -9.49
C SER A 107 3.16 -21.06 -8.75
N PRO A 108 3.90 -21.94 -9.44
CA PRO A 108 4.66 -23.01 -8.77
C PRO A 108 5.58 -22.50 -7.65
N MET A 109 6.21 -21.35 -7.84
CA MET A 109 7.05 -20.73 -6.82
C MET A 109 6.25 -20.15 -5.66
N GLY A 110 5.10 -19.52 -5.96
CA GLY A 110 4.18 -19.01 -4.92
C GLY A 110 3.57 -20.13 -4.09
N CYS A 111 3.13 -21.20 -4.71
CA CYS A 111 2.61 -22.40 -4.04
C CYS A 111 3.64 -23.02 -3.09
N GLY A 112 4.92 -22.97 -3.41
CA GLY A 112 6.00 -23.43 -2.53
C GLY A 112 6.15 -22.62 -1.24
N LEU A 113 5.57 -21.41 -1.18
CA LEU A 113 5.56 -20.54 0.00
C LEU A 113 4.17 -20.40 0.65
N ARG A 114 3.25 -21.30 0.33
CA ARG A 114 1.88 -21.19 0.82
C ARG A 114 1.82 -21.17 2.35
N GLY A 115 1.15 -20.15 2.89
CA GLY A 115 1.13 -19.84 4.33
C GLY A 115 2.29 -18.98 4.82
N GLU A 116 3.32 -18.77 4.01
CA GLU A 116 4.55 -18.04 4.37
C GLU A 116 4.87 -16.86 3.42
N PHE A 117 4.06 -16.67 2.38
CA PHE A 117 4.39 -15.75 1.28
C PHE A 117 4.66 -14.32 1.76
N PHE A 118 3.86 -13.80 2.69
CA PHE A 118 3.99 -12.44 3.22
C PHE A 118 4.89 -12.33 4.45
N LYS A 119 5.42 -13.43 4.97
CA LYS A 119 6.34 -13.43 6.11
C LYS A 119 7.75 -13.00 5.67
N VAL A 120 7.95 -11.70 5.66
CA VAL A 120 9.20 -11.03 5.29
C VAL A 120 9.67 -10.18 6.46
N ASP A 121 10.97 -10.06 6.65
CA ASP A 121 11.52 -9.14 7.66
C ASP A 121 11.12 -7.69 7.35
N PRO A 122 10.49 -6.97 8.30
CA PRO A 122 10.07 -5.58 8.09
C PRO A 122 11.22 -4.64 7.75
N GLY A 123 12.38 -4.86 8.36
CA GLY A 123 13.58 -4.07 8.09
C GLY A 123 14.07 -4.23 6.65
N TYR A 124 13.97 -5.43 6.11
CA TYR A 124 14.33 -5.71 4.71
C TYR A 124 13.38 -4.98 3.75
N LEU A 125 12.07 -5.01 4.01
CA LEU A 125 11.14 -4.25 3.18
C LEU A 125 11.39 -2.74 3.24
N ARG A 126 11.61 -2.17 4.45
CA ARG A 126 11.92 -0.75 4.59
C ARG A 126 13.16 -0.34 3.83
N ARG A 127 14.21 -1.16 3.90
CA ARG A 127 15.45 -0.95 3.13
C ARG A 127 15.20 -1.01 1.63
N THR A 128 14.42 -1.97 1.16
CA THR A 128 14.04 -2.09 -0.25
C THR A 128 13.28 -0.85 -0.73
N CYS A 129 12.32 -0.34 0.07
CA CYS A 129 11.64 0.92 -0.22
C CYS A 129 12.63 2.08 -0.33
N TYR A 130 13.55 2.21 0.61
CA TYR A 130 14.57 3.26 0.59
C TYR A 130 15.44 3.19 -0.67
N GLU A 131 15.94 2.01 -1.01
CA GLU A 131 16.80 1.82 -2.19
C GLU A 131 16.06 2.12 -3.49
N ARG A 132 14.82 1.64 -3.64
CA ARG A 132 13.99 1.92 -4.83
C ARG A 132 13.60 3.40 -4.89
N GLY A 133 13.27 4.01 -3.77
CA GLY A 133 13.02 5.44 -3.69
C GLY A 133 14.23 6.27 -4.13
N ARG A 134 15.41 5.90 -3.68
CA ARG A 134 16.66 6.55 -4.09
C ARG A 134 16.91 6.44 -5.60
N GLU A 135 16.61 5.30 -6.21
CA GLU A 135 16.76 5.11 -7.66
C GLU A 135 15.87 6.03 -8.49
N CYS A 136 14.69 6.36 -8.01
CA CYS A 136 13.77 7.29 -8.67
C CYS A 136 13.86 8.73 -8.13
N GLY A 137 14.86 9.06 -7.32
CA GLY A 137 15.12 10.41 -6.85
C GLY A 137 14.25 10.87 -5.68
N LEU A 138 13.58 9.97 -4.97
CA LEU A 138 12.81 10.35 -3.79
C LEU A 138 13.72 10.73 -2.62
N PRO A 139 13.38 11.78 -1.88
CA PRO A 139 13.98 12.05 -0.58
C PRO A 139 13.78 10.85 0.36
N LYS A 140 14.75 10.62 1.24
CA LYS A 140 14.74 9.52 2.20
C LYS A 140 13.44 9.47 3.02
N GLU A 141 12.94 10.63 3.41
CA GLU A 141 11.76 10.81 4.25
C GLU A 141 10.46 10.35 3.57
N LEU A 142 10.46 10.25 2.24
CA LEU A 142 9.28 9.86 1.44
C LEU A 142 9.29 8.39 1.02
N ALA A 143 10.39 7.68 1.15
CA ALA A 143 10.56 6.31 0.67
C ALA A 143 10.34 5.27 1.77
N ASN A 144 9.10 5.19 2.30
CA ASN A 144 8.77 4.25 3.37
C ASN A 144 7.27 3.89 3.38
N PRO A 145 6.87 2.79 4.06
CA PRO A 145 5.48 2.33 4.12
C PRO A 145 4.49 3.34 4.71
N ARG A 146 4.90 4.13 5.70
CA ARG A 146 4.02 5.13 6.33
C ARG A 146 3.60 6.21 5.33
N VAL A 147 4.53 6.64 4.49
CA VAL A 147 4.26 7.63 3.43
C VAL A 147 3.30 7.05 2.38
N LEU A 148 3.42 5.78 2.02
CA LEU A 148 2.46 5.12 1.14
C LEU A 148 1.04 5.11 1.72
N ARG A 149 0.91 4.87 3.03
CA ARG A 149 -0.37 4.94 3.73
C ARG A 149 -0.97 6.36 3.69
N ASN A 150 -0.18 7.36 4.00
CA ASN A 150 -0.60 8.76 3.92
C ASN A 150 -0.99 9.15 2.48
N THR A 151 -0.21 8.71 1.50
CA THR A 151 -0.50 8.92 0.08
C THR A 151 -1.85 8.35 -0.31
N ARG A 152 -2.16 7.12 0.12
CA ARG A 152 -3.47 6.50 -0.16
C ARG A 152 -4.61 7.25 0.50
N ALA A 153 -4.43 7.70 1.73
CA ALA A 153 -5.42 8.54 2.41
C ALA A 153 -5.70 9.84 1.65
N VAL A 154 -4.66 10.53 1.23
CA VAL A 154 -4.77 11.77 0.44
C VAL A 154 -5.45 11.52 -0.89
N GLU A 155 -5.11 10.45 -1.61
CA GLU A 155 -5.78 10.08 -2.86
C GLU A 155 -7.29 9.89 -2.69
N MET A 156 -7.68 9.11 -1.68
CA MET A 156 -9.11 8.84 -1.42
C MET A 156 -9.86 10.15 -1.13
N LEU A 157 -9.31 10.99 -0.27
CA LEU A 157 -9.93 12.28 0.08
C LEU A 157 -10.02 13.21 -1.12
N ARG A 158 -8.99 13.32 -1.95
CA ARG A 158 -9.00 14.12 -3.19
C ARG A 158 -10.00 13.60 -4.22
N ASN A 159 -10.28 12.30 -4.20
CA ASN A 159 -11.30 11.70 -5.05
C ASN A 159 -12.72 11.78 -4.44
N GLY A 160 -12.89 12.54 -3.37
CA GLY A 160 -14.20 12.78 -2.75
C GLY A 160 -14.71 11.66 -1.85
N VAL A 161 -13.84 10.72 -1.44
CA VAL A 161 -14.23 9.69 -0.48
C VAL A 161 -14.42 10.33 0.89
N PRO A 162 -15.57 10.13 1.55
CA PRO A 162 -15.82 10.71 2.87
C PRO A 162 -14.77 10.28 3.90
N LEU A 163 -14.37 11.18 4.80
CA LEU A 163 -13.35 10.91 5.81
C LEU A 163 -13.68 9.68 6.67
N ALA A 164 -14.96 9.48 7.01
CA ALA A 164 -15.41 8.29 7.75
C ALA A 164 -15.07 6.98 7.00
N VAL A 165 -15.27 6.95 5.69
CA VAL A 165 -14.95 5.80 4.84
C VAL A 165 -13.43 5.62 4.72
N VAL A 166 -12.67 6.70 4.57
CA VAL A 166 -11.20 6.63 4.57
C VAL A 166 -10.67 6.01 5.86
N LYS A 167 -11.20 6.42 7.01
CA LYS A 167 -10.85 5.83 8.31
C LYS A 167 -11.16 4.34 8.37
N GLU A 168 -12.31 3.94 7.87
CA GLU A 168 -12.73 2.53 7.83
C GLU A 168 -11.78 1.70 6.95
N VAL A 169 -11.49 2.17 5.75
CA VAL A 169 -10.55 1.51 4.82
C VAL A 169 -9.16 1.37 5.45
N LEU A 170 -8.67 2.40 6.12
CA LEU A 170 -7.36 2.40 6.78
C LEU A 170 -7.36 1.65 8.13
N GLY A 171 -8.51 1.21 8.62
CA GLY A 171 -8.62 0.52 9.91
C GLY A 171 -8.29 1.41 11.10
N GLN A 172 -8.61 2.70 11.02
CA GLN A 172 -8.37 3.65 12.10
C GLN A 172 -9.57 3.75 13.02
N SER A 173 -9.35 3.43 14.30
CA SER A 173 -10.29 3.71 15.38
C SER A 173 -10.04 5.06 16.04
N SER A 174 -8.90 5.69 15.84
CA SER A 174 -8.48 6.93 16.47
C SER A 174 -7.99 8.01 15.50
N LEU A 175 -8.07 9.20 15.98
CA LEU A 175 -7.96 10.54 15.41
C LEU A 175 -6.58 10.93 14.81
N ASP A 176 -5.57 10.07 14.77
CA ASP A 176 -4.17 10.47 14.48
C ASP A 176 -3.94 10.95 13.04
N LEU A 177 -4.64 10.38 12.05
CA LEU A 177 -4.73 10.99 10.72
C LEU A 177 -5.79 12.10 10.69
N ALA A 178 -6.81 12.00 11.53
CA ALA A 178 -7.90 12.95 11.57
C ALA A 178 -7.50 14.32 12.11
N ALA A 179 -6.51 14.44 12.98
CA ALA A 179 -6.04 15.75 13.46
C ALA A 179 -5.45 16.58 12.31
N GLY A 180 -4.72 15.95 11.37
CA GLY A 180 -4.25 16.61 10.15
C GLY A 180 -5.33 16.83 9.08
N PHE A 181 -6.48 16.13 9.19
CA PHE A 181 -7.58 16.18 8.22
C PHE A 181 -8.88 16.77 8.76
N GLN A 182 -8.98 17.04 10.06
CA GLN A 182 -10.20 17.60 10.70
C GLN A 182 -10.51 19.05 10.36
N GLN A 183 -9.57 19.78 9.81
CA GLN A 183 -9.78 21.20 9.44
C GLN A 183 -10.77 21.39 8.29
N PHE A 184 -11.30 20.32 7.70
CA PHE A 184 -12.11 20.36 6.49
C PHE A 184 -13.59 20.10 6.67
N THR A 185 -14.02 19.62 7.82
CA THR A 185 -15.44 19.33 8.11
C THR A 185 -16.17 20.45 8.84
N SER A 186 -15.51 21.55 9.15
CA SER A 186 -16.09 22.64 9.96
C SER A 186 -16.35 23.93 9.16
N GLN A 187 -16.44 23.87 7.84
CA GLN A 187 -16.95 24.97 7.01
C GLN A 187 -18.17 24.49 6.21
N ASP A 188 -19.25 24.23 6.92
CA ASP A 188 -20.62 24.35 6.41
C ASP A 188 -21.27 25.61 6.97
#